data_8ef0e1e0ad8d0bfeaf55faf74baaa800
#
_entry.id   8ef0e1e0ad8d0bfeaf55faf74baaa800
#
_cell.length_a   1.000
_cell.length_b   1.000
_cell.length_c   1.000
_cell.angle_alpha   90.00
_cell.angle_beta   90.00
_cell.angle_gamma   90.00
#
_symmetry.space_group_name_H-M   'P 1'
#
loop_
_entity.id
_entity.type
_entity.pdbx_description
1 polymer ?
#
loop_
_entity_poly.entity_id
_entity_poly.type
_entity_poly.pdbx_seq_one_letter_code
_entity_poly.pdbx_strand_id
1 'polypeptide(L)'
;ATSDAREDWMGNNSRPGVIAGVDEVRRLWMYAGVNRFNDLDMMCIGLHGLGGPSNNTAGHQVNGGKIAGLTDAQARSQMSLWCMLASPLALTCDLRETPMGEANSGQTMPKPLITDADVKTLTNTEILAINQDVLGQQAEYMENLSTGKTNYSATGYDVYVKDLTDGRIAVSVTNRSTSALNGPVLQLADLYLAADTKYTCREVWTKTENVIENSLNTGTLKACETKVYVLTPQTPTSILCLSDASSKKSSAYYDLSGRRVTKDHKGLTIHNGIKTVK
;
A
#
# COMPACT_ATOMS: atom_id res chain seq x y z
N ALA A 1 10.84 -9.72 -8.26
CA ALA A 1 11.69 -9.28 -7.13
C ALA A 1 12.50 -8.07 -7.58
N THR A 2 12.63 -7.10 -6.71
CA THR A 2 13.50 -5.95 -6.90
C THR A 2 14.96 -6.32 -6.62
N SER A 3 15.89 -5.39 -6.88
CA SER A 3 17.26 -5.50 -6.38
C SER A 3 17.28 -5.31 -4.86
N ASP A 4 18.36 -5.75 -4.19
CA ASP A 4 18.53 -5.59 -2.74
C ASP A 4 18.26 -4.15 -2.28
N ALA A 5 17.26 -3.97 -1.43
CA ALA A 5 16.86 -2.67 -0.91
C ALA A 5 17.90 -2.10 0.06
N ARG A 6 17.95 -0.77 0.15
CA ARG A 6 18.79 -0.05 1.12
C ARG A 6 17.93 0.77 2.07
N GLU A 7 18.47 0.98 3.26
CA GLU A 7 17.92 1.87 4.27
C GLU A 7 18.14 3.35 3.92
N ASP A 8 17.64 3.73 2.77
CA ASP A 8 17.74 5.06 2.15
C ASP A 8 16.40 5.36 1.44
N TRP A 9 16.05 6.61 1.33
CA TRP A 9 14.82 7.01 0.67
C TRP A 9 14.86 6.77 -0.84
N MET A 10 15.92 7.23 -1.52
CA MET A 10 16.06 7.11 -2.97
C MET A 10 16.97 5.97 -3.41
N GLY A 11 17.97 5.63 -2.59
CA GLY A 11 19.01 4.71 -3.02
C GLY A 11 20.07 5.37 -3.90
N ASN A 12 20.80 4.54 -4.61
CA ASN A 12 21.83 5.01 -5.58
C ASN A 12 21.79 4.12 -6.83
N ASN A 13 22.69 4.43 -7.80
CA ASN A 13 22.77 3.74 -9.10
C ASN A 13 22.97 2.20 -9.01
N SER A 14 23.39 1.69 -7.86
CA SER A 14 23.68 0.25 -7.67
C SER A 14 22.57 -0.49 -6.92
N ARG A 15 21.82 0.21 -6.06
CA ARG A 15 20.80 -0.40 -5.21
C ARG A 15 19.66 0.58 -4.93
N PRO A 16 18.41 0.13 -5.05
CA PRO A 16 17.25 0.96 -4.80
C PRO A 16 17.10 1.28 -3.31
N GLY A 17 16.64 2.48 -3.02
CA GLY A 17 16.04 2.82 -1.75
C GLY A 17 14.53 2.54 -1.77
N VAL A 18 13.83 3.04 -0.77
CA VAL A 18 12.38 2.81 -0.62
C VAL A 18 11.60 3.20 -1.88
N ILE A 19 11.79 4.42 -2.37
CA ILE A 19 11.05 4.93 -3.55
C ILE A 19 11.50 4.27 -4.85
N ALA A 20 12.79 4.03 -5.01
CA ALA A 20 13.28 3.38 -6.21
C ALA A 20 12.78 1.94 -6.33
N GLY A 21 12.72 1.19 -5.22
CA GLY A 21 12.13 -0.14 -5.19
C GLY A 21 10.64 -0.12 -5.55
N VAL A 22 9.89 0.86 -5.03
CA VAL A 22 8.48 1.06 -5.39
C VAL A 22 8.32 1.37 -6.89
N ASP A 23 9.20 2.17 -7.47
CA ASP A 23 9.15 2.50 -8.91
C ASP A 23 9.29 1.28 -9.81
N GLU A 24 9.99 0.24 -9.36
CA GLU A 24 10.15 -1.01 -10.12
C GLU A 24 8.85 -1.84 -10.19
N VAL A 25 7.99 -1.74 -9.17
CA VAL A 25 6.79 -2.59 -9.06
C VAL A 25 5.47 -1.84 -9.15
N ARG A 26 5.45 -0.53 -9.03
CA ARG A 26 4.20 0.24 -8.93
C ARG A 26 3.22 0.05 -10.09
N ARG A 27 3.72 -0.28 -11.30
CA ARG A 27 2.89 -0.55 -12.49
C ARG A 27 2.60 -2.03 -12.71
N LEU A 28 2.99 -2.90 -11.78
CA LEU A 28 2.84 -4.36 -11.91
C LEU A 28 1.60 -4.89 -11.17
N TRP A 29 0.69 -4.02 -10.74
CA TRP A 29 -0.49 -4.38 -9.94
C TRP A 29 -1.35 -5.47 -10.58
N MET A 30 -1.43 -5.50 -11.91
CA MET A 30 -2.19 -6.51 -12.65
C MET A 30 -1.65 -7.94 -12.50
N TYR A 31 -0.41 -8.12 -12.04
CA TYR A 31 0.20 -9.43 -11.82
C TYR A 31 0.05 -9.92 -10.37
N ALA A 32 -0.37 -9.03 -9.45
CA ALA A 32 -0.64 -9.37 -8.06
C ALA A 32 -2.06 -9.95 -7.89
N GLY A 33 -2.28 -10.65 -6.79
CA GLY A 33 -3.55 -11.26 -6.44
C GLY A 33 -3.36 -12.34 -5.39
N VAL A 34 -4.41 -13.09 -5.08
CA VAL A 34 -4.34 -14.18 -4.09
C VAL A 34 -3.18 -15.13 -4.43
N ASN A 35 -2.27 -15.33 -3.47
CA ASN A 35 -1.06 -16.15 -3.58
C ASN A 35 -0.06 -15.69 -4.67
N ARG A 36 -0.15 -14.46 -5.11
CA ARG A 36 0.78 -13.87 -6.09
C ARG A 36 1.10 -12.44 -5.68
N PHE A 37 2.32 -12.20 -5.26
CA PHE A 37 2.75 -10.91 -4.71
C PHE A 37 3.98 -10.40 -5.46
N ASN A 38 3.99 -9.10 -5.75
CA ASN A 38 5.18 -8.41 -6.17
C ASN A 38 6.03 -8.13 -4.92
N ASP A 39 7.28 -8.56 -4.96
CA ASP A 39 8.19 -8.48 -3.81
C ASP A 39 9.05 -7.22 -3.92
N LEU A 40 8.92 -6.34 -2.93
CA LEU A 40 9.68 -5.10 -2.77
C LEU A 40 10.99 -5.29 -2.02
N ASP A 41 11.35 -6.55 -1.71
CA ASP A 41 12.47 -6.90 -0.85
C ASP A 41 12.22 -6.53 0.64
N MET A 42 13.21 -6.74 1.45
CA MET A 42 13.14 -6.62 2.90
C MET A 42 12.94 -5.18 3.37
N MET A 43 12.21 -5.01 4.47
CA MET A 43 12.03 -3.72 5.11
C MET A 43 13.28 -3.33 5.91
N CYS A 44 13.68 -2.07 5.77
CA CYS A 44 14.83 -1.50 6.44
C CYS A 44 14.48 -0.76 7.75
N ILE A 45 13.25 -0.90 8.23
CA ILE A 45 12.79 -0.29 9.49
C ILE A 45 13.57 -0.92 10.66
N GLY A 46 14.08 -0.09 11.56
CA GLY A 46 14.84 -0.53 12.74
C GLY A 46 16.34 -0.82 12.49
N LEU A 47 16.85 -0.58 11.27
CA LEU A 47 18.29 -0.78 10.98
C LEU A 47 19.18 0.38 11.44
N HIS A 48 18.67 1.61 11.42
CA HIS A 48 19.34 2.83 11.90
C HIS A 48 20.79 3.02 11.41
N GLY A 49 21.05 2.75 10.14
CA GLY A 49 22.36 2.87 9.52
C GLY A 49 23.26 1.63 9.67
N LEU A 50 22.74 0.54 10.22
CA LEU A 50 23.52 -0.68 10.50
C LEU A 50 23.33 -1.79 9.45
N GLY A 51 22.42 -1.63 8.49
CA GLY A 51 22.12 -2.60 7.43
C GLY A 51 23.15 -2.59 6.30
N GLY A 52 24.43 -2.69 6.59
CA GLY A 52 25.49 -2.75 5.59
C GLY A 52 25.86 -4.15 5.12
N PRO A 53 26.50 -4.30 3.95
CA PRO A 53 27.14 -5.56 3.60
C PRO A 53 28.17 -5.93 4.66
N SER A 54 28.24 -7.22 4.97
CA SER A 54 29.02 -7.81 6.07
C SER A 54 30.52 -7.47 6.12
N ASN A 55 31.07 -6.93 5.06
CA ASN A 55 32.44 -6.48 4.96
C ASN A 55 32.63 -4.96 5.14
N ASN A 56 31.57 -4.25 5.45
CA ASN A 56 31.61 -2.80 5.68
C ASN A 56 31.39 -2.53 7.17
N THR A 57 32.47 -2.43 7.89
CA THR A 57 32.57 -2.39 9.33
C THR A 57 32.02 -1.14 10.01
N ALA A 58 31.40 -0.23 9.31
CA ALA A 58 30.91 1.01 9.91
C ALA A 58 29.76 1.63 9.13
N GLY A 59 28.61 0.99 9.15
CA GLY A 59 27.44 1.54 8.44
C GLY A 59 27.72 1.72 6.93
N HIS A 60 26.72 1.70 6.12
CA HIS A 60 26.91 1.91 4.69
C HIS A 60 27.61 3.22 4.41
N GLN A 61 28.75 3.15 3.78
CA GLN A 61 29.33 4.31 3.15
C GLN A 61 28.76 4.41 1.73
N VAL A 62 27.95 5.41 1.48
CA VAL A 62 27.56 5.79 0.14
C VAL A 62 28.36 7.05 -0.20
N ASN A 63 29.23 6.97 -1.22
CA ASN A 63 30.04 8.09 -1.67
C ASN A 63 30.87 8.77 -0.53
N GLY A 64 31.39 7.96 0.42
CA GLY A 64 32.20 8.46 1.53
C GLY A 64 31.41 8.96 2.77
N GLY A 65 30.08 8.90 2.76
CA GLY A 65 29.22 9.27 3.89
C GLY A 65 28.58 8.05 4.59
N LYS A 66 28.28 8.17 5.87
CA LYS A 66 27.48 7.17 6.59
C LYS A 66 26.01 7.32 6.20
N ILE A 67 25.33 6.19 5.92
CA ILE A 67 23.87 6.19 5.85
C ILE A 67 23.32 6.30 7.26
N ALA A 68 22.48 7.29 7.49
CA ALA A 68 21.86 7.53 8.79
C ALA A 68 20.72 6.54 9.10
N GLY A 69 20.32 5.71 8.12
CA GLY A 69 19.11 4.91 8.19
C GLY A 69 17.88 5.71 7.79
N LEU A 70 16.71 5.07 7.87
CA LEU A 70 15.44 5.73 7.62
C LEU A 70 15.05 6.62 8.80
N THR A 71 14.55 7.80 8.52
CA THR A 71 13.84 8.63 9.52
C THR A 71 12.51 7.97 9.86
N ASP A 72 11.87 8.32 10.98
CA ASP A 72 10.54 7.82 11.36
C ASP A 72 9.49 8.05 10.27
N ALA A 73 9.56 9.17 9.55
CA ALA A 73 8.65 9.45 8.44
C ALA A 73 8.88 8.49 7.27
N GLN A 74 10.14 8.25 6.92
CA GLN A 74 10.53 7.31 5.86
C GLN A 74 10.20 5.86 6.24
N ALA A 75 10.41 5.47 7.50
CA ALA A 75 10.04 4.16 8.04
C ALA A 75 8.52 3.93 7.94
N ARG A 76 7.71 4.90 8.37
CA ARG A 76 6.24 4.82 8.20
C ARG A 76 5.84 4.78 6.73
N SER A 77 6.52 5.52 5.87
CA SER A 77 6.27 5.51 4.43
C SER A 77 6.63 4.17 3.79
N GLN A 78 7.75 3.55 4.18
CA GLN A 78 8.10 2.20 3.75
C GLN A 78 7.02 1.20 4.16
N MET A 79 6.60 1.21 5.42
CA MET A 79 5.53 0.34 5.91
C MET A 79 4.23 0.56 5.13
N SER A 80 3.85 1.82 4.89
CA SER A 80 2.66 2.17 4.13
C SER A 80 2.69 1.62 2.71
N LEU A 81 3.79 1.84 2.01
CA LEU A 81 3.96 1.44 0.61
C LEU A 81 4.00 -0.10 0.47
N TRP A 82 4.75 -0.82 1.34
CA TRP A 82 4.74 -2.28 1.34
C TRP A 82 3.33 -2.83 1.57
N CYS A 83 2.56 -2.24 2.51
CA CYS A 83 1.19 -2.67 2.79
C CYS A 83 0.21 -2.34 1.66
N MET A 84 0.28 -1.14 1.08
CA MET A 84 -0.55 -0.78 -0.07
C MET A 84 -0.25 -1.67 -1.29
N LEU A 85 1.02 -1.94 -1.54
CA LEU A 85 1.44 -2.76 -2.67
C LEU A 85 1.34 -4.28 -2.39
N ALA A 86 0.80 -4.68 -1.24
CA ALA A 86 0.64 -6.08 -0.83
C ALA A 86 1.94 -6.89 -0.93
N SER A 87 3.09 -6.24 -0.68
CA SER A 87 4.38 -6.91 -0.66
C SER A 87 4.54 -7.77 0.59
N PRO A 88 5.30 -8.87 0.53
CA PRO A 88 5.72 -9.60 1.73
C PRO A 88 6.42 -8.68 2.73
N LEU A 89 6.10 -8.84 4.02
CA LEU A 89 6.66 -8.02 5.09
C LEU A 89 7.81 -8.79 5.77
N ALA A 90 9.00 -8.72 5.19
CA ALA A 90 10.20 -9.33 5.73
C ALA A 90 11.06 -8.29 6.46
N LEU A 91 11.37 -8.52 7.72
CA LEU A 91 12.21 -7.64 8.55
C LEU A 91 13.68 -8.03 8.46
N THR A 92 14.56 -7.05 8.42
CA THR A 92 16.02 -7.23 8.47
C THR A 92 16.63 -6.78 9.78
N CYS A 93 15.87 -6.09 10.64
CA CYS A 93 16.36 -5.60 11.91
C CYS A 93 16.47 -6.70 12.97
N ASP A 94 17.32 -6.48 13.97
CA ASP A 94 17.42 -7.33 15.15
C ASP A 94 16.34 -6.93 16.16
N LEU A 95 15.39 -7.82 16.41
CA LEU A 95 14.26 -7.60 17.33
C LEU A 95 14.60 -7.93 18.80
N ARG A 96 15.80 -8.37 19.10
CA ARG A 96 16.19 -8.73 20.47
C ARG A 96 16.41 -7.49 21.32
N GLU A 97 15.97 -7.54 22.57
CA GLU A 97 16.23 -6.49 23.56
C GLU A 97 17.75 -6.32 23.86
N THR A 98 18.49 -7.42 23.74
CA THR A 98 19.93 -7.44 23.93
C THR A 98 20.58 -7.88 22.63
N PRO A 99 21.27 -7.00 21.90
CA PRO A 99 22.02 -7.40 20.70
C PRO A 99 23.02 -8.48 21.07
N MET A 100 23.17 -9.49 20.25
CA MET A 100 24.26 -10.44 20.40
C MET A 100 25.57 -9.70 20.18
N GLY A 101 26.46 -9.88 21.13
CA GLY A 101 27.78 -9.28 21.24
C GLY A 101 28.49 -8.93 19.93
N GLU A 102 29.70 -8.49 19.98
CA GLU A 102 30.47 -7.93 18.88
C GLU A 102 30.05 -8.47 17.51
N ALA A 103 29.49 -7.59 16.63
CA ALA A 103 29.54 -7.87 15.22
C ALA A 103 30.95 -8.32 14.86
N ASN A 104 31.16 -9.22 13.92
CA ASN A 104 32.46 -9.80 13.50
C ASN A 104 33.58 -8.78 13.22
N SER A 105 33.44 -7.56 13.62
CA SER A 105 34.30 -6.40 13.36
C SER A 105 34.76 -5.66 14.64
N GLY A 106 34.51 -6.19 15.83
CA GLY A 106 34.87 -5.53 17.09
C GLY A 106 34.07 -4.26 17.39
N GLN A 107 32.94 -4.03 16.73
CA GLN A 107 32.07 -2.89 17.00
C GLN A 107 31.00 -3.25 18.02
N THR A 108 30.86 -2.44 19.05
CA THR A 108 29.75 -2.53 20.00
C THR A 108 28.47 -2.04 19.30
N MET A 109 27.52 -2.91 19.13
CA MET A 109 26.21 -2.52 18.61
C MET A 109 25.46 -1.69 19.66
N PRO A 110 24.87 -0.54 19.27
CA PRO A 110 24.06 0.24 20.21
C PRO A 110 22.83 -0.56 20.67
N LYS A 111 22.43 -0.36 21.91
CA LYS A 111 21.26 -1.01 22.54
C LYS A 111 20.19 0.02 22.86
N PRO A 112 18.90 -0.32 22.68
CA PRO A 112 18.37 -1.31 21.76
C PRO A 112 18.50 -0.84 20.31
N LEU A 113 18.54 -1.77 19.34
CA LEU A 113 18.59 -1.40 17.92
C LEU A 113 17.23 -0.89 17.45
N ILE A 114 16.17 -1.56 17.85
CA ILE A 114 14.79 -1.18 17.52
C ILE A 114 14.25 -0.16 18.53
N THR A 115 13.64 0.91 18.05
CA THR A 115 13.05 1.97 18.87
C THR A 115 11.54 1.76 19.08
N ASP A 116 10.96 2.44 20.08
CA ASP A 116 9.50 2.47 20.27
C ASP A 116 8.75 3.00 19.03
N ALA A 117 9.37 3.91 18.28
CA ALA A 117 8.78 4.43 17.03
C ALA A 117 8.74 3.34 15.95
N ASP A 118 9.78 2.52 15.83
CA ASP A 118 9.81 1.38 14.92
C ASP A 118 8.77 0.35 15.30
N VAL A 119 8.70 0.00 16.59
CA VAL A 119 7.70 -0.96 17.10
C VAL A 119 6.29 -0.46 16.80
N LYS A 120 5.97 0.81 17.07
CA LYS A 120 4.66 1.41 16.74
C LYS A 120 4.38 1.37 15.24
N THR A 121 5.39 1.55 14.41
CA THR A 121 5.27 1.49 12.95
C THR A 121 4.97 0.07 12.50
N LEU A 122 5.75 -0.91 12.96
CA LEU A 122 5.64 -2.31 12.57
C LEU A 122 4.39 -3.02 13.10
N THR A 123 3.85 -2.55 14.22
CA THR A 123 2.68 -3.15 14.89
C THR A 123 1.37 -2.39 14.68
N ASN A 124 1.33 -1.40 13.79
CA ASN A 124 0.09 -0.69 13.48
C ASN A 124 -0.90 -1.64 12.79
N THR A 125 -1.92 -2.03 13.53
CA THR A 125 -2.92 -3.04 13.10
C THR A 125 -3.75 -2.57 11.90
N GLU A 126 -3.98 -1.25 11.75
CA GLU A 126 -4.76 -0.72 10.64
C GLU A 126 -3.99 -0.81 9.32
N ILE A 127 -2.70 -0.51 9.32
CA ILE A 127 -1.88 -0.63 8.11
C ILE A 127 -1.60 -2.11 7.77
N LEU A 128 -1.42 -2.96 8.78
CA LEU A 128 -1.28 -4.41 8.60
C LEU A 128 -2.55 -5.03 8.00
N ALA A 129 -3.74 -4.58 8.42
CA ALA A 129 -5.00 -5.05 7.85
C ALA A 129 -5.11 -4.76 6.35
N ILE A 130 -4.54 -3.65 5.86
CA ILE A 130 -4.47 -3.34 4.42
C ILE A 130 -3.55 -4.32 3.68
N ASN A 131 -2.42 -4.71 4.27
CA ASN A 131 -1.52 -5.70 3.69
C ASN A 131 -2.16 -7.10 3.66
N GLN A 132 -2.80 -7.48 4.76
CA GLN A 132 -3.37 -8.82 4.99
C GLN A 132 -4.78 -9.00 4.41
N ASP A 133 -5.27 -8.04 3.63
CA ASP A 133 -6.59 -8.14 3.00
C ASP A 133 -6.65 -9.35 2.06
N VAL A 134 -7.72 -10.16 2.19
CA VAL A 134 -7.85 -11.46 1.51
C VAL A 134 -7.99 -11.37 0.00
N LEU A 135 -8.27 -10.18 -0.58
CA LEU A 135 -8.21 -9.98 -2.01
C LEU A 135 -6.78 -10.13 -2.56
N GLY A 136 -5.76 -9.96 -1.71
CA GLY A 136 -4.35 -10.06 -2.09
C GLY A 136 -3.92 -9.09 -3.18
N GLN A 137 -4.70 -8.03 -3.41
CA GLN A 137 -4.45 -7.07 -4.50
C GLN A 137 -3.34 -6.10 -4.13
N GLN A 138 -2.51 -5.79 -5.09
CA GLN A 138 -1.63 -4.63 -5.03
C GLN A 138 -2.44 -3.37 -5.35
N ALA A 139 -2.17 -2.26 -4.66
CA ALA A 139 -2.75 -0.97 -5.00
C ALA A 139 -2.39 -0.56 -6.44
N GLU A 140 -3.37 -0.02 -7.14
CA GLU A 140 -3.18 0.57 -8.45
C GLU A 140 -2.46 1.92 -8.33
N TYR A 141 -1.43 2.12 -9.14
CA TYR A 141 -0.76 3.41 -9.27
C TYR A 141 -1.58 4.35 -10.16
N MET A 142 -2.09 5.43 -9.57
CA MET A 142 -2.91 6.43 -10.26
C MET A 142 -2.02 7.42 -11.01
N GLU A 143 -1.55 7.03 -12.20
CA GLU A 143 -0.58 7.82 -12.95
C GLU A 143 -1.12 9.20 -13.36
N ASN A 144 -2.40 9.31 -13.68
CA ASN A 144 -3.07 10.56 -14.04
C ASN A 144 -3.20 11.54 -12.86
N LEU A 145 -3.21 11.05 -11.63
CA LEU A 145 -3.32 11.85 -10.39
C LEU A 145 -1.96 12.11 -9.73
N SER A 146 -0.92 11.39 -10.15
CA SER A 146 0.43 11.49 -9.60
C SER A 146 1.26 12.54 -10.34
N THR A 147 2.14 13.24 -9.63
CA THR A 147 3.12 14.17 -10.22
C THR A 147 4.53 13.59 -10.23
N GLY A 148 4.81 12.56 -9.43
CA GLY A 148 6.06 11.80 -9.41
C GLY A 148 6.13 10.74 -10.51
N LYS A 149 5.77 11.08 -11.75
CA LYS A 149 5.60 10.11 -12.86
C LYS A 149 6.89 9.49 -13.37
N THR A 150 8.00 10.19 -13.23
CA THR A 150 9.32 9.72 -13.70
C THR A 150 9.89 8.75 -12.68
N ASN A 151 10.41 7.62 -13.15
CA ASN A 151 11.11 6.65 -12.29
C ASN A 151 12.33 7.31 -11.65
N TYR A 152 12.62 6.92 -10.42
CA TYR A 152 13.74 7.42 -9.62
C TYR A 152 13.76 8.95 -9.44
N SER A 153 12.60 9.60 -9.56
CA SER A 153 12.46 11.03 -9.28
C SER A 153 12.28 11.27 -7.78
N ALA A 154 13.09 12.17 -7.23
CA ALA A 154 12.97 12.65 -5.84
C ALA A 154 11.99 13.83 -5.69
N THR A 155 11.08 14.04 -6.64
CA THR A 155 10.15 15.17 -6.63
C THR A 155 8.71 14.71 -6.87
N GLY A 156 7.76 15.54 -6.44
CA GLY A 156 6.35 15.28 -6.63
C GLY A 156 5.74 14.30 -5.62
N TYR A 157 4.55 13.86 -5.92
CA TYR A 157 3.83 12.86 -5.12
C TYR A 157 3.26 11.75 -6.00
N ASP A 158 3.08 10.58 -5.39
CA ASP A 158 2.41 9.43 -5.97
C ASP A 158 1.09 9.16 -5.26
N VAL A 159 0.09 8.74 -6.02
CA VAL A 159 -1.24 8.35 -5.53
C VAL A 159 -1.48 6.87 -5.86
N TYR A 160 -1.95 6.13 -4.86
CA TYR A 160 -2.32 4.71 -5.01
C TYR A 160 -3.72 4.46 -4.45
N VAL A 161 -4.45 3.54 -5.09
CA VAL A 161 -5.80 3.13 -4.68
C VAL A 161 -5.85 1.61 -4.59
N LYS A 162 -6.48 1.08 -3.55
CA LYS A 162 -6.61 -0.36 -3.31
C LYS A 162 -8.00 -0.69 -2.80
N ASP A 163 -8.67 -1.61 -3.48
CA ASP A 163 -9.92 -2.19 -2.97
C ASP A 163 -9.65 -3.12 -1.80
N LEU A 164 -10.54 -3.12 -0.81
CA LEU A 164 -10.53 -4.01 0.33
C LEU A 164 -11.78 -4.90 0.30
N THR A 165 -11.65 -6.11 0.86
CA THR A 165 -12.66 -7.18 0.79
C THR A 165 -14.06 -6.77 1.22
N ASP A 166 -14.16 -5.86 2.20
CA ASP A 166 -15.43 -5.43 2.81
C ASP A 166 -16.06 -4.21 2.12
N GLY A 167 -15.60 -3.86 0.93
CA GLY A 167 -16.09 -2.71 0.17
C GLY A 167 -15.51 -1.37 0.62
N ARG A 168 -14.58 -1.37 1.57
CA ARG A 168 -13.75 -0.20 1.86
C ARG A 168 -12.68 -0.02 0.81
N ILE A 169 -12.12 1.17 0.76
CA ILE A 169 -11.07 1.51 -0.19
C ILE A 169 -9.93 2.17 0.55
N ALA A 170 -8.70 1.71 0.33
CA ALA A 170 -7.51 2.36 0.84
C ALA A 170 -6.93 3.28 -0.24
N VAL A 171 -6.61 4.51 0.15
CA VAL A 171 -5.97 5.53 -0.70
C VAL A 171 -4.70 5.98 -0.02
N SER A 172 -3.58 6.01 -0.74
CA SER A 172 -2.36 6.60 -0.20
C SER A 172 -1.80 7.69 -1.10
N VAL A 173 -1.19 8.70 -0.46
CA VAL A 173 -0.48 9.78 -1.13
C VAL A 173 0.90 9.89 -0.51
N THR A 174 1.93 9.71 -1.35
CA THR A 174 3.34 9.70 -0.93
C THR A 174 4.07 10.91 -1.47
N ASN A 175 4.62 11.73 -0.59
CA ASN A 175 5.58 12.76 -0.96
C ASN A 175 6.94 12.12 -1.26
N ARG A 176 7.37 12.20 -2.49
CA ARG A 176 8.67 11.65 -2.94
C ARG A 176 9.86 12.53 -2.53
N SER A 177 9.59 13.81 -2.24
CA SER A 177 10.61 14.82 -1.95
C SER A 177 11.07 14.78 -0.49
N THR A 178 12.31 15.16 -0.27
CA THR A 178 12.88 15.43 1.06
C THR A 178 12.47 16.78 1.63
N SER A 179 11.57 17.50 0.97
CA SER A 179 10.95 18.75 1.43
C SER A 179 9.43 18.57 1.53
N ALA A 180 8.79 19.35 2.38
CA ALA A 180 7.33 19.37 2.44
C ALA A 180 6.73 19.92 1.14
N LEU A 181 5.56 19.42 0.76
CA LEU A 181 4.78 19.90 -0.39
C LEU A 181 3.30 19.95 -0.05
N ASN A 182 2.55 20.75 -0.83
CA ASN A 182 1.10 20.71 -0.77
C ASN A 182 0.60 19.47 -1.48
N GLY A 183 -0.11 18.63 -0.75
CA GLY A 183 -0.73 17.43 -1.31
C GLY A 183 -1.94 17.78 -2.18
N PRO A 184 -2.39 16.83 -2.99
CA PRO A 184 -3.52 17.03 -3.89
C PRO A 184 -4.86 17.10 -3.15
N VAL A 185 -5.83 17.73 -3.81
CA VAL A 185 -7.24 17.49 -3.55
C VAL A 185 -7.73 16.47 -4.58
N LEU A 186 -7.96 15.26 -4.14
CA LEU A 186 -8.36 14.14 -5.00
C LEU A 186 -9.89 14.14 -5.13
N GLN A 187 -10.42 14.20 -6.36
CA GLN A 187 -11.85 13.99 -6.59
C GLN A 187 -12.16 12.50 -6.42
N LEU A 188 -13.22 12.17 -5.67
CA LEU A 188 -13.58 10.77 -5.44
C LEU A 188 -13.93 10.04 -6.73
N ALA A 189 -14.50 10.74 -7.71
CA ALA A 189 -14.78 10.20 -9.03
C ALA A 189 -13.51 9.75 -9.77
N ASP A 190 -12.39 10.46 -9.60
CA ASP A 190 -11.10 10.09 -10.20
C ASP A 190 -10.47 8.87 -9.52
N LEU A 191 -10.94 8.52 -8.33
CA LEU A 191 -10.58 7.30 -7.58
C LEU A 191 -11.55 6.14 -7.84
N TYR A 192 -12.40 6.25 -8.87
CA TYR A 192 -13.45 5.27 -9.22
C TYR A 192 -14.52 5.08 -8.13
N LEU A 193 -14.70 6.07 -7.25
CA LEU A 193 -15.67 6.05 -6.17
C LEU A 193 -17.00 6.70 -6.60
N ALA A 194 -18.11 6.21 -6.01
CA ALA A 194 -19.43 6.74 -6.33
C ALA A 194 -19.57 8.20 -5.88
N ALA A 195 -19.95 9.09 -6.80
CA ALA A 195 -20.04 10.54 -6.58
C ALA A 195 -21.10 10.94 -5.54
N ASP A 196 -22.20 10.15 -5.41
CA ASP A 196 -23.32 10.46 -4.53
C ASP A 196 -23.22 9.77 -3.16
N THR A 197 -22.06 9.23 -2.83
CA THR A 197 -21.84 8.48 -1.59
C THR A 197 -20.95 9.30 -0.65
N LYS A 198 -21.37 9.41 0.61
CA LYS A 198 -20.52 9.90 1.70
C LYS A 198 -19.63 8.79 2.20
N TYR A 199 -18.40 9.12 2.48
CA TYR A 199 -17.42 8.19 3.03
C TYR A 199 -16.94 8.65 4.39
N THR A 200 -16.89 7.75 5.35
CA THR A 200 -16.07 7.94 6.54
C THR A 200 -14.63 7.75 6.13
N CYS A 201 -13.84 8.80 6.27
CA CYS A 201 -12.42 8.85 5.90
C CYS A 201 -11.57 8.79 7.16
N ARG A 202 -10.82 7.70 7.32
CA ARG A 202 -9.90 7.51 8.43
C ARG A 202 -8.47 7.58 7.96
N GLU A 203 -7.69 8.51 8.53
CA GLU A 203 -6.24 8.54 8.32
C GLU A 203 -5.56 7.57 9.28
N VAL A 204 -4.83 6.60 8.73
CA VAL A 204 -4.35 5.41 9.44
C VAL A 204 -3.28 5.71 10.50
N TRP A 205 -2.41 6.71 10.25
CA TRP A 205 -1.31 7.02 11.17
C TRP A 205 -1.71 7.97 12.29
N THR A 206 -2.47 8.99 11.99
CA THR A 206 -2.97 9.96 12.98
C THR A 206 -4.22 9.48 13.69
N LYS A 207 -4.89 8.47 13.13
CA LYS A 207 -6.17 7.92 13.60
C LYS A 207 -7.29 8.96 13.61
N THR A 208 -7.14 10.04 12.85
CA THR A 208 -8.18 11.04 12.67
C THR A 208 -9.25 10.52 11.72
N GLU A 209 -10.49 10.92 11.96
CA GLU A 209 -11.64 10.49 11.18
C GLU A 209 -12.54 11.66 10.87
N ASN A 210 -13.02 11.74 9.64
CA ASN A 210 -13.98 12.72 9.19
C ASN A 210 -14.88 12.13 8.09
N VAL A 211 -15.96 12.83 7.79
CA VAL A 211 -16.82 12.47 6.65
C VAL A 211 -16.42 13.31 5.46
N ILE A 212 -16.25 12.68 4.33
CA ILE A 212 -15.96 13.34 3.05
C ILE A 212 -17.05 13.02 2.03
N GLU A 213 -17.24 13.97 1.12
CA GLU A 213 -18.15 13.90 0.00
C GLU A 213 -17.47 14.60 -1.18
N ASN A 214 -17.51 14.02 -2.36
CA ASN A 214 -16.90 14.52 -3.59
C ASN A 214 -15.37 14.53 -3.65
N SER A 215 -14.66 14.91 -2.57
CA SER A 215 -13.20 15.02 -2.62
C SER A 215 -12.51 14.70 -1.30
N LEU A 216 -11.27 14.20 -1.41
CA LEU A 216 -10.32 13.99 -0.31
C LEU A 216 -9.23 15.06 -0.39
N ASN A 217 -9.20 15.96 0.58
CA ASN A 217 -8.10 16.92 0.74
C ASN A 217 -7.00 16.31 1.60
N THR A 218 -5.84 16.11 1.02
CA THR A 218 -4.70 15.47 1.72
C THR A 218 -3.88 16.47 2.55
N GLY A 219 -4.09 17.77 2.35
CA GLY A 219 -3.35 18.84 3.03
C GLY A 219 -1.86 18.81 2.74
N THR A 220 -1.06 19.39 3.63
CA THR A 220 0.40 19.38 3.49
C THR A 220 0.96 17.98 3.80
N LEU A 221 1.83 17.50 2.92
CA LEU A 221 2.65 16.29 3.11
C LEU A 221 4.04 16.72 3.57
N LYS A 222 4.51 16.22 4.70
CA LYS A 222 5.88 16.45 5.17
C LYS A 222 6.88 15.75 4.24
N ALA A 223 8.16 16.05 4.42
CA ALA A 223 9.24 15.37 3.69
C ALA A 223 9.10 13.84 3.79
N CYS A 224 9.16 13.15 2.68
CA CYS A 224 9.09 11.69 2.58
C CYS A 224 7.85 11.05 3.24
N GLU A 225 6.79 11.80 3.47
CA GLU A 225 5.59 11.31 4.16
C GLU A 225 4.67 10.56 3.20
N THR A 226 4.16 9.43 3.68
CA THR A 226 3.00 8.75 3.08
C THR A 226 1.82 8.85 4.04
N LYS A 227 0.74 9.48 3.60
CA LYS A 227 -0.56 9.42 4.27
C LYS A 227 -1.37 8.28 3.68
N VAL A 228 -2.06 7.54 4.55
CA VAL A 228 -2.92 6.44 4.15
C VAL A 228 -4.31 6.67 4.73
N TYR A 229 -5.30 6.63 3.86
CA TYR A 229 -6.70 6.82 4.20
C TYR A 229 -7.48 5.53 3.92
N VAL A 230 -8.36 5.15 4.82
CA VAL A 230 -9.36 4.12 4.58
C VAL A 230 -10.72 4.78 4.47
N LEU A 231 -11.34 4.62 3.31
CA LEU A 231 -12.65 5.18 2.98
C LEU A 231 -13.71 4.11 3.13
N THR A 232 -14.65 4.33 4.05
CA THR A 232 -15.79 3.44 4.31
C THR A 232 -17.06 4.11 3.80
N PRO A 233 -17.77 3.53 2.83
CA PRO A 233 -19.03 4.09 2.36
C PRO A 233 -20.05 4.11 3.49
N GLN A 234 -20.74 5.24 3.71
CA GLN A 234 -21.75 5.37 4.77
C GLN A 234 -23.07 4.69 4.42
N THR A 235 -23.38 4.62 3.15
CA THR A 235 -24.39 3.70 2.64
C THR A 235 -23.65 2.49 2.10
N PRO A 236 -23.88 1.30 2.67
CA PRO A 236 -23.32 0.12 2.03
C PRO A 236 -23.82 0.12 0.59
N THR A 237 -22.92 0.05 -0.39
CA THR A 237 -23.24 -0.46 -1.71
C THR A 237 -23.56 -1.94 -1.52
N SER A 238 -24.61 -2.23 -0.72
CA SER A 238 -25.20 -3.52 -0.80
C SER A 238 -25.68 -3.62 -2.24
N ILE A 239 -25.05 -4.46 -3.05
CA ILE A 239 -25.86 -5.28 -3.91
C ILE A 239 -26.96 -5.72 -2.96
N LEU A 240 -28.13 -5.10 -3.06
CA LEU A 240 -29.34 -5.60 -2.42
C LEU A 240 -29.34 -7.07 -2.78
N CYS A 241 -28.92 -7.94 -1.86
CA CYS A 241 -29.38 -9.29 -1.90
C CYS A 241 -30.88 -9.11 -1.91
N LEU A 242 -31.50 -9.30 -3.07
CA LEU A 242 -32.94 -9.27 -3.29
C LEU A 242 -33.59 -10.45 -2.54
N SER A 243 -33.28 -10.56 -1.23
CA SER A 243 -33.90 -11.55 -0.35
C SER A 243 -35.23 -11.10 0.20
N ASP A 244 -35.63 -9.81 0.05
CA ASP A 244 -36.87 -9.29 0.63
C ASP A 244 -37.72 -8.38 -0.25
N ALA A 245 -37.41 -8.26 -1.55
CA ALA A 245 -38.45 -7.84 -2.48
C ALA A 245 -39.32 -9.06 -2.76
N SER A 246 -40.58 -9.03 -2.33
CA SER A 246 -41.62 -9.99 -2.74
C SER A 246 -41.42 -10.35 -4.19
N SER A 247 -40.89 -11.52 -4.46
CA SER A 247 -40.27 -11.91 -5.69
C SER A 247 -41.28 -11.97 -6.82
N LYS A 248 -41.35 -10.95 -7.64
CA LYS A 248 -41.64 -11.21 -9.04
C LYS A 248 -40.44 -11.95 -9.60
N LYS A 249 -40.52 -13.29 -9.60
CA LYS A 249 -39.50 -14.15 -10.21
C LYS A 249 -39.25 -13.62 -11.62
N SER A 250 -38.04 -13.11 -11.86
CA SER A 250 -37.66 -12.64 -13.19
C SER A 250 -37.77 -13.82 -14.16
N SER A 251 -38.55 -13.69 -15.22
CA SER A 251 -38.62 -14.71 -16.29
C SER A 251 -37.39 -14.67 -17.22
N ALA A 252 -36.41 -13.79 -16.93
CA ALA A 252 -35.24 -13.59 -17.77
C ALA A 252 -34.10 -14.57 -17.44
N TYR A 253 -33.46 -15.06 -18.49
CA TYR A 253 -32.25 -15.87 -18.47
C TYR A 253 -31.05 -15.01 -18.89
N TYR A 254 -29.89 -15.21 -18.28
CA TYR A 254 -28.68 -14.50 -18.58
C TYR A 254 -27.53 -15.48 -18.84
N ASP A 255 -26.61 -15.16 -19.75
CA ASP A 255 -25.34 -15.86 -19.90
C ASP A 255 -24.32 -15.34 -18.86
N LEU A 256 -23.11 -15.92 -18.84
CA LEU A 256 -22.04 -15.53 -17.90
C LEU A 256 -21.54 -14.10 -18.06
N SER A 257 -21.79 -13.48 -19.21
CA SER A 257 -21.45 -12.08 -19.46
C SER A 257 -22.53 -11.11 -19.01
N GLY A 258 -23.62 -11.60 -18.38
CA GLY A 258 -24.76 -10.80 -17.96
C GLY A 258 -25.71 -10.41 -19.11
N ARG A 259 -25.50 -10.94 -20.31
CA ARG A 259 -26.37 -10.67 -21.46
C ARG A 259 -27.64 -11.52 -21.36
N ARG A 260 -28.80 -10.90 -21.57
CA ARG A 260 -30.08 -11.59 -21.60
C ARG A 260 -30.15 -12.57 -22.78
N VAL A 261 -30.52 -13.81 -22.51
CA VAL A 261 -30.62 -14.90 -23.46
C VAL A 261 -31.98 -15.60 -23.40
N THR A 262 -32.28 -16.44 -24.36
CA THR A 262 -33.52 -17.26 -24.37
C THR A 262 -33.38 -18.45 -23.43
N LYS A 263 -34.49 -19.00 -22.98
CA LYS A 263 -34.54 -20.22 -22.14
C LYS A 263 -33.77 -21.40 -22.76
N ASP A 264 -33.72 -21.47 -24.10
CA ASP A 264 -33.10 -22.56 -24.85
C ASP A 264 -31.65 -22.25 -25.30
N HIS A 265 -31.06 -21.23 -24.73
CA HIS A 265 -29.64 -20.88 -24.99
C HIS A 265 -28.72 -22.06 -24.64
N LYS A 266 -27.88 -22.47 -25.61
CA LYS A 266 -26.87 -23.52 -25.40
C LYS A 266 -25.68 -22.93 -24.61
N GLY A 267 -25.33 -23.59 -23.52
CA GLY A 267 -24.26 -23.18 -22.63
C GLY A 267 -24.76 -22.91 -21.22
N LEU A 268 -23.93 -22.22 -20.40
CA LEU A 268 -24.30 -21.91 -19.03
C LEU A 268 -25.21 -20.69 -18.99
N THR A 269 -26.38 -20.86 -18.36
CA THR A 269 -27.36 -19.79 -18.13
C THR A 269 -27.63 -19.59 -16.65
N ILE A 270 -27.96 -18.36 -16.28
CA ILE A 270 -28.36 -17.98 -14.92
C ILE A 270 -29.81 -17.53 -14.96
N HIS A 271 -30.66 -18.16 -14.16
CA HIS A 271 -32.07 -17.80 -14.01
C HIS A 271 -32.45 -17.86 -12.52
N ASN A 272 -32.92 -16.75 -11.97
CA ASN A 272 -33.24 -16.62 -10.55
C ASN A 272 -32.10 -17.08 -9.61
N GLY A 273 -30.85 -16.75 -9.94
CA GLY A 273 -29.67 -17.17 -9.19
C GLY A 273 -29.23 -18.62 -9.38
N ILE A 274 -29.97 -19.41 -10.14
CA ILE A 274 -29.65 -20.81 -10.41
C ILE A 274 -28.87 -20.90 -11.73
N LYS A 275 -27.73 -21.59 -11.71
CA LYS A 275 -26.90 -21.88 -12.87
C LYS A 275 -27.38 -23.18 -13.52
N THR A 276 -27.61 -23.17 -14.81
CA THR A 276 -28.02 -24.35 -15.59
C THR A 276 -27.15 -24.44 -16.84
N VAL A 277 -26.69 -25.64 -17.18
CA VAL A 277 -25.96 -25.94 -18.41
C VAL A 277 -26.93 -26.71 -19.35
N LYS A 278 -27.03 -26.29 -20.61
CA LYS A 278 -27.76 -26.98 -21.66
C LYS A 278 -26.85 -27.32 -22.85
#